data_74a5fafb88245cefe13574004eacd987
#
_entry.id   74a5fafb88245cefe13574004eacd987
#
_cell.length_a   1.000
_cell.length_b   1.000
_cell.length_c   1.000
_cell.angle_alpha   90.00
_cell.angle_beta   90.00
_cell.angle_gamma   90.00
#
_symmetry.space_group_name_H-M   'P 1'
#
loop_
_entity.id
_entity.type
_entity.pdbx_description
1 polymer ?
#
loop_
_entity_poly.entity_id
_entity_poly.type
_entity_poly.pdbx_seq_one_letter_code
_entity_poly.pdbx_strand_id
1 'polypeptide(L)'
;MHIKHQLLKKMRMKSFLSCSYRVLEVLLILSITTAIVSMGLTSHDDAEMIGILNNSIVGLVWLWFITLPIFIVILISFLRCLIPPTSIYKKIVLSLHILNVVLFFLFYMFLPKPEPCDAALMEKHFKIHHNDMYDLVKYVRSSLDDSCSIILLYRNDEVRKFSIGNKRDHRDCTSIISKQELETVLQNAGLSMQELAVIQEKMHKAGIIGIEIYKNPNDGWMDCKSVLQYRWHGVNIYQFALYDRHLTKEEKREALLLHQFILYNDSVVFESYGSYPGGRGFSDKDEYRSRHVLK
;
A
#
# COMPACT_ATOMS: atom_id res chain seq x y z
N MET A 1 -42.11 -51.50 -19.55
CA MET A 1 -40.71 -51.55 -19.14
C MET A 1 -39.96 -50.22 -19.35
N HIS A 2 -40.20 -49.47 -20.41
CA HIS A 2 -39.51 -48.23 -20.76
C HIS A 2 -39.72 -47.07 -19.80
N ILE A 3 -40.90 -46.87 -19.25
CA ILE A 3 -41.24 -45.79 -18.30
C ILE A 3 -40.47 -45.91 -16.97
N LYS A 4 -40.30 -47.15 -16.49
CA LYS A 4 -39.58 -47.43 -15.23
C LYS A 4 -38.07 -47.07 -15.36
N HIS A 5 -37.50 -47.30 -16.53
CA HIS A 5 -36.10 -46.98 -16.80
C HIS A 5 -35.89 -45.46 -16.90
N GLN A 6 -36.81 -44.71 -17.52
CA GLN A 6 -36.72 -43.24 -17.60
C GLN A 6 -36.88 -42.60 -16.19
N LEU A 7 -37.77 -43.09 -15.35
CA LEU A 7 -37.95 -42.62 -13.97
C LEU A 7 -36.66 -42.84 -13.11
N LEU A 8 -36.08 -44.02 -13.22
CA LEU A 8 -34.82 -44.35 -12.52
C LEU A 8 -33.63 -43.45 -13.00
N LYS A 9 -33.53 -43.17 -14.30
CA LYS A 9 -32.53 -42.25 -14.84
C LYS A 9 -32.72 -40.83 -14.37
N LYS A 10 -33.96 -40.33 -14.29
CA LYS A 10 -34.34 -39.03 -13.78
C LYS A 10 -34.07 -38.89 -12.26
N MET A 11 -34.30 -39.94 -11.49
CA MET A 11 -33.99 -39.97 -10.04
C MET A 11 -32.47 -39.97 -9.79
N ARG A 12 -31.70 -40.77 -10.53
CA ARG A 12 -30.21 -40.77 -10.44
C ARG A 12 -29.62 -39.41 -10.80
N MET A 13 -30.13 -38.79 -11.87
CA MET A 13 -29.67 -37.46 -12.29
C MET A 13 -29.99 -36.38 -11.26
N LYS A 14 -31.17 -36.38 -10.63
CA LYS A 14 -31.52 -35.47 -9.53
C LYS A 14 -30.63 -35.68 -8.30
N SER A 15 -30.34 -36.94 -7.93
CA SER A 15 -29.44 -37.26 -6.81
C SER A 15 -28.02 -36.80 -7.08
N PHE A 16 -27.51 -37.03 -8.29
CA PHE A 16 -26.17 -36.57 -8.70
C PHE A 16 -26.06 -35.04 -8.68
N LEU A 17 -27.00 -34.32 -9.27
CA LEU A 17 -27.03 -32.87 -9.26
C LEU A 17 -27.10 -32.29 -7.84
N SER A 18 -27.90 -32.90 -6.96
CA SER A 18 -27.97 -32.51 -5.55
C SER A 18 -26.66 -32.74 -4.78
N CYS A 19 -25.95 -33.83 -5.06
CA CYS A 19 -24.66 -34.12 -4.48
C CYS A 19 -23.58 -33.14 -4.96
N SER A 20 -23.52 -32.90 -6.27
CA SER A 20 -22.59 -31.97 -6.88
C SER A 20 -22.78 -30.52 -6.39
N TYR A 21 -24.02 -30.10 -6.25
CA TYR A 21 -24.36 -28.78 -5.68
C TYR A 21 -23.85 -28.64 -4.24
N ARG A 22 -24.04 -29.66 -3.38
CA ARG A 22 -23.56 -29.62 -1.99
C ARG A 22 -22.04 -29.55 -1.89
N VAL A 23 -21.34 -30.31 -2.74
CA VAL A 23 -19.86 -30.24 -2.81
C VAL A 23 -19.40 -28.85 -3.23
N LEU A 24 -19.99 -28.29 -4.29
CA LEU A 24 -19.68 -26.93 -4.75
C LEU A 24 -19.95 -25.87 -3.68
N GLU A 25 -21.06 -25.96 -2.95
CA GLU A 25 -21.41 -25.05 -1.86
C GLU A 25 -20.36 -25.08 -0.75
N VAL A 26 -19.92 -26.28 -0.32
CA VAL A 26 -18.88 -26.42 0.72
C VAL A 26 -17.52 -25.90 0.20
N LEU A 27 -17.15 -26.22 -1.03
CA LEU A 27 -15.90 -25.73 -1.62
C LEU A 27 -15.88 -24.20 -1.73
N LEU A 28 -17.01 -23.57 -2.10
CA LEU A 28 -17.09 -22.12 -2.17
C LEU A 28 -16.90 -21.49 -0.77
N ILE A 29 -17.55 -22.03 0.25
CA ILE A 29 -17.45 -21.53 1.62
C ILE A 29 -16.02 -21.71 2.15
N LEU A 30 -15.38 -22.86 1.91
CA LEU A 30 -14.00 -23.12 2.30
C LEU A 30 -13.00 -22.20 1.57
N SER A 31 -13.24 -21.90 0.29
CA SER A 31 -12.40 -20.95 -0.44
C SER A 31 -12.46 -19.56 0.16
N ILE A 32 -13.63 -19.12 0.61
CA ILE A 32 -13.81 -17.86 1.34
C ILE A 32 -13.06 -17.89 2.67
N THR A 33 -13.19 -19.00 3.44
CA THR A 33 -12.45 -19.18 4.70
C THR A 33 -10.94 -19.07 4.45
N THR A 34 -10.43 -19.76 3.43
CA THR A 34 -9.00 -19.72 3.06
C THR A 34 -8.58 -18.31 2.66
N ALA A 35 -9.40 -17.60 1.87
CA ALA A 35 -9.12 -16.22 1.50
C ALA A 35 -9.03 -15.29 2.72
N ILE A 36 -10.00 -15.37 3.66
CA ILE A 36 -10.00 -14.57 4.89
C ILE A 36 -8.75 -14.86 5.72
N VAL A 37 -8.39 -16.13 5.93
CA VAL A 37 -7.20 -16.54 6.69
C VAL A 37 -5.92 -16.05 6.01
N SER A 38 -5.81 -16.26 4.70
CA SER A 38 -4.66 -15.79 3.92
C SER A 38 -4.50 -14.27 4.02
N MET A 39 -5.60 -13.52 3.86
CA MET A 39 -5.60 -12.07 4.02
C MET A 39 -5.17 -11.64 5.42
N GLY A 40 -5.64 -12.32 6.46
CA GLY A 40 -5.25 -12.03 7.85
C GLY A 40 -3.76 -12.28 8.13
N LEU A 41 -3.21 -13.36 7.59
CA LEU A 41 -1.80 -13.71 7.77
C LEU A 41 -0.86 -12.77 7.00
N THR A 42 -1.23 -12.38 5.77
CA THR A 42 -0.40 -11.50 4.94
C THR A 42 -0.48 -10.04 5.35
N SER A 43 -1.61 -9.60 5.92
CA SER A 43 -1.79 -8.20 6.35
C SER A 43 -1.07 -7.86 7.67
N HIS A 44 -0.63 -8.88 8.43
CA HIS A 44 0.03 -8.65 9.72
C HIS A 44 1.43 -8.03 9.55
N ASP A 45 2.11 -8.31 8.45
CA ASP A 45 3.48 -7.84 8.22
C ASP A 45 3.57 -6.61 7.31
N ASP A 46 2.45 -6.08 6.79
CA ASP A 46 2.55 -5.18 5.67
C ASP A 46 1.45 -4.11 5.59
N ALA A 47 1.77 -2.86 5.99
CA ALA A 47 0.86 -1.70 5.84
C ALA A 47 0.46 -1.44 4.36
N GLU A 48 1.29 -1.85 3.39
CA GLU A 48 0.98 -1.75 1.96
C GLU A 48 -0.04 -2.79 1.54
N MET A 49 -0.01 -3.99 2.13
CA MET A 49 -1.03 -5.01 1.89
C MET A 49 -2.42 -4.52 2.36
N ILE A 50 -2.51 -3.72 3.41
CA ILE A 50 -3.77 -3.08 3.83
C ILE A 50 -4.22 -2.08 2.75
N GLY A 51 -3.29 -1.33 2.14
CA GLY A 51 -3.58 -0.46 1.00
C GLY A 51 -4.04 -1.24 -0.23
N ILE A 52 -3.37 -2.33 -0.57
CA ILE A 52 -3.76 -3.25 -1.65
C ILE A 52 -5.11 -3.89 -1.35
N LEU A 53 -5.37 -4.28 -0.10
CA LEU A 53 -6.64 -4.85 0.32
C LEU A 53 -7.78 -3.85 0.19
N ASN A 54 -7.58 -2.61 0.65
CA ASN A 54 -8.56 -1.53 0.47
C ASN A 54 -8.82 -1.24 -1.01
N ASN A 55 -7.76 -1.21 -1.84
CA ASN A 55 -7.90 -1.05 -3.28
C ASN A 55 -8.56 -2.27 -3.93
N SER A 56 -8.31 -3.48 -3.42
CA SER A 56 -8.98 -4.70 -3.87
C SER A 56 -10.44 -4.73 -3.48
N ILE A 57 -10.81 -4.25 -2.29
CA ILE A 57 -12.20 -4.08 -1.87
C ILE A 57 -12.91 -3.06 -2.78
N VAL A 58 -12.26 -1.92 -3.08
CA VAL A 58 -12.77 -0.94 -4.03
C VAL A 58 -12.86 -1.55 -5.44
N GLY A 59 -11.86 -2.31 -5.88
CA GLY A 59 -11.89 -3.07 -7.12
C GLY A 59 -13.02 -4.10 -7.17
N LEU A 60 -13.29 -4.79 -6.06
CA LEU A 60 -14.43 -5.71 -5.93
C LEU A 60 -15.78 -5.00 -6.02
N VAL A 61 -15.89 -3.77 -5.53
CA VAL A 61 -17.09 -2.94 -5.69
C VAL A 61 -17.30 -2.56 -7.17
N TRP A 62 -16.21 -2.28 -7.92
CA TRP A 62 -16.29 -2.06 -9.38
C TRP A 62 -16.65 -3.33 -10.16
N LEU A 63 -16.31 -4.51 -9.64
CA LEU A 63 -16.69 -5.81 -10.18
C LEU A 63 -18.04 -6.31 -9.61
N TRP A 64 -18.95 -5.41 -9.26
CA TRP A 64 -20.23 -5.71 -8.61
C TRP A 64 -21.07 -6.76 -9.37
N PHE A 65 -20.98 -6.81 -10.69
CA PHE A 65 -21.64 -7.81 -11.53
C PHE A 65 -21.09 -9.23 -11.33
N ILE A 66 -19.89 -9.40 -10.74
CA ILE A 66 -19.35 -10.71 -10.32
C ILE A 66 -19.58 -10.93 -8.83
N THR A 67 -19.34 -9.93 -7.99
CA THR A 67 -19.41 -10.05 -6.53
C THR A 67 -20.84 -10.15 -6.03
N LEU A 68 -21.77 -9.43 -6.65
CA LEU A 68 -23.18 -9.47 -6.28
C LEU A 68 -23.81 -10.86 -6.46
N PRO A 69 -23.65 -11.58 -7.59
CA PRO A 69 -24.11 -12.96 -7.72
C PRO A 69 -23.51 -13.90 -6.67
N ILE A 70 -22.20 -13.79 -6.38
CA ILE A 70 -21.55 -14.59 -5.36
C ILE A 70 -22.15 -14.31 -3.99
N PHE A 71 -22.34 -13.04 -3.64
CA PHE A 71 -22.96 -12.63 -2.38
C PHE A 71 -24.41 -13.16 -2.26
N ILE A 72 -25.19 -13.08 -3.34
CA ILE A 72 -26.55 -13.62 -3.38
C ILE A 72 -26.54 -15.14 -3.13
N VAL A 73 -25.63 -15.88 -3.76
CA VAL A 73 -25.51 -17.34 -3.56
C VAL A 73 -25.17 -17.67 -2.10
N ILE A 74 -24.23 -16.93 -1.50
CA ILE A 74 -23.84 -17.09 -0.08
C ILE A 74 -25.02 -16.78 0.83
N LEU A 75 -25.74 -15.69 0.58
CA LEU A 75 -26.91 -15.30 1.35
C LEU A 75 -28.05 -16.35 1.26
N ILE A 76 -28.31 -16.84 0.05
CA ILE A 76 -29.31 -17.90 -0.15
C ILE A 76 -28.86 -19.19 0.57
N SER A 77 -27.60 -19.56 0.49
CA SER A 77 -27.03 -20.71 1.22
C SER A 77 -27.24 -20.57 2.73
N PHE A 78 -26.91 -19.42 3.29
CA PHE A 78 -27.10 -19.10 4.71
C PHE A 78 -28.59 -19.18 5.12
N LEU A 79 -29.47 -18.46 4.42
CA LEU A 79 -30.93 -18.46 4.72
C LEU A 79 -31.52 -19.86 4.62
N ARG A 80 -31.09 -20.65 3.65
CA ARG A 80 -31.57 -22.05 3.49
C ARG A 80 -31.13 -22.94 4.64
N CYS A 81 -30.03 -22.65 5.34
CA CYS A 81 -29.60 -23.37 6.52
C CYS A 81 -30.50 -23.09 7.74
N LEU A 82 -31.14 -21.92 7.78
CA LEU A 82 -32.03 -21.51 8.86
C LEU A 82 -33.46 -22.14 8.76
N ILE A 83 -33.84 -22.59 7.54
CA ILE A 83 -35.19 -23.14 7.30
C ILE A 83 -35.25 -24.62 7.72
N PRO A 84 -36.20 -25.03 8.59
CA PRO A 84 -36.43 -26.45 8.92
C PRO A 84 -36.90 -27.27 7.68
N PRO A 85 -36.63 -28.58 7.62
CA PRO A 85 -35.94 -29.41 8.60
C PRO A 85 -34.42 -29.24 8.56
N THR A 86 -33.77 -29.30 9.72
CA THR A 86 -32.33 -29.19 9.83
C THR A 86 -31.67 -30.54 9.66
N SER A 87 -30.92 -30.72 8.58
CA SER A 87 -30.05 -31.88 8.36
C SER A 87 -28.65 -31.63 8.93
N ILE A 88 -27.87 -32.69 9.17
CA ILE A 88 -26.47 -32.60 9.61
C ILE A 88 -25.68 -31.72 8.61
N TYR A 89 -25.91 -31.88 7.30
CA TYR A 89 -25.30 -31.06 6.26
C TYR A 89 -25.56 -29.56 6.46
N LYS A 90 -26.84 -29.17 6.72
CA LYS A 90 -27.20 -27.75 6.96
C LYS A 90 -26.51 -27.20 8.21
N LYS A 91 -26.36 -28.01 9.27
CA LYS A 91 -25.63 -27.61 10.47
C LYS A 91 -24.13 -27.34 10.18
N ILE A 92 -23.49 -28.22 9.39
CA ILE A 92 -22.09 -28.03 8.99
C ILE A 92 -21.92 -26.74 8.16
N VAL A 93 -22.78 -26.53 7.15
CA VAL A 93 -22.73 -25.32 6.31
C VAL A 93 -22.97 -24.06 7.13
N LEU A 94 -23.93 -24.07 8.04
CA LEU A 94 -24.21 -22.95 8.94
C LEU A 94 -23.02 -22.65 9.86
N SER A 95 -22.39 -23.68 10.42
CA SER A 95 -21.18 -23.53 11.25
C SER A 95 -20.02 -22.90 10.47
N LEU A 96 -19.83 -23.26 9.21
CA LEU A 96 -18.82 -22.67 8.33
C LEU A 96 -19.14 -21.19 8.04
N HIS A 97 -20.39 -20.83 7.81
CA HIS A 97 -20.76 -19.42 7.65
C HIS A 97 -20.48 -18.60 8.92
N ILE A 98 -20.86 -19.14 10.09
CA ILE A 98 -20.58 -18.49 11.38
C ILE A 98 -19.08 -18.36 11.59
N LEU A 99 -18.30 -19.41 11.30
CA LEU A 99 -16.85 -19.36 11.38
C LEU A 99 -16.26 -18.25 10.51
N ASN A 100 -16.72 -18.10 9.26
CA ASN A 100 -16.26 -17.04 8.37
C ASN A 100 -16.56 -15.63 8.92
N VAL A 101 -17.75 -15.43 9.47
CA VAL A 101 -18.11 -14.16 10.11
C VAL A 101 -17.21 -13.88 11.31
N VAL A 102 -17.00 -14.87 12.18
CA VAL A 102 -16.13 -14.74 13.36
C VAL A 102 -14.68 -14.45 12.94
N LEU A 103 -14.14 -15.20 11.99
CA LEU A 103 -12.79 -14.97 11.48
C LEU A 103 -12.64 -13.57 10.86
N PHE A 104 -13.62 -13.13 10.06
CA PHE A 104 -13.59 -11.79 9.48
C PHE A 104 -13.57 -10.71 10.56
N PHE A 105 -14.41 -10.82 11.59
CA PHE A 105 -14.40 -9.87 12.71
C PHE A 105 -13.12 -9.92 13.52
N LEU A 106 -12.59 -11.10 13.81
CA LEU A 106 -11.32 -11.25 14.52
C LEU A 106 -10.18 -10.58 13.72
N PHE A 107 -10.04 -10.89 12.45
CA PHE A 107 -9.01 -10.27 11.63
C PHE A 107 -9.21 -8.75 11.51
N TYR A 108 -10.44 -8.27 11.32
CA TYR A 108 -10.72 -6.84 11.25
C TYR A 108 -10.38 -6.10 12.56
N MET A 109 -10.63 -6.73 13.72
CA MET A 109 -10.32 -6.15 15.03
C MET A 109 -8.81 -6.15 15.34
N PHE A 110 -8.10 -7.19 14.88
CA PHE A 110 -6.65 -7.35 15.10
C PHE A 110 -5.78 -6.82 13.96
N LEU A 111 -6.37 -6.38 12.84
CA LEU A 111 -5.61 -5.66 11.82
C LEU A 111 -4.95 -4.45 12.47
N PRO A 112 -3.61 -4.32 12.36
CA PRO A 112 -2.93 -3.12 12.82
C PRO A 112 -3.55 -1.93 12.10
N LYS A 113 -4.22 -1.06 12.86
CA LYS A 113 -4.70 0.21 12.32
C LYS A 113 -3.45 1.07 12.16
N PRO A 114 -3.00 1.37 10.95
CA PRO A 114 -1.86 2.22 10.77
C PRO A 114 -2.17 3.55 11.48
N GLU A 115 -1.25 4.01 12.31
CA GLU A 115 -1.38 5.31 12.95
C GLU A 115 -1.54 6.39 11.87
N PRO A 116 -2.54 7.27 11.97
CA PRO A 116 -2.69 8.36 11.03
C PRO A 116 -1.40 9.19 11.03
N CYS A 117 -0.87 9.46 9.86
CA CYS A 117 0.24 10.37 9.72
C CYS A 117 -0.35 11.77 9.49
N ASP A 118 -0.16 12.64 10.47
CA ASP A 118 -0.56 14.04 10.44
C ASP A 118 0.66 14.97 10.36
N ALA A 119 0.41 16.25 10.15
CA ALA A 119 1.47 17.25 10.06
C ALA A 119 2.26 17.38 11.39
N ALA A 120 1.59 17.22 12.51
CA ALA A 120 2.23 17.30 13.84
C ALA A 120 3.21 16.14 14.08
N LEU A 121 2.87 14.94 13.65
CA LEU A 121 3.76 13.77 13.72
C LEU A 121 4.97 13.97 12.81
N MET A 122 4.77 14.46 11.60
CA MET A 122 5.87 14.77 10.68
C MET A 122 6.79 15.86 11.23
N GLU A 123 6.22 16.92 11.81
CA GLU A 123 7.01 17.98 12.45
C GLU A 123 7.86 17.44 13.59
N LYS A 124 7.27 16.61 14.47
CA LYS A 124 8.00 15.97 15.57
C LYS A 124 9.14 15.12 15.06
N HIS A 125 8.90 14.30 14.05
CA HIS A 125 9.93 13.46 13.43
C HIS A 125 11.04 14.31 12.81
N PHE A 126 10.68 15.33 12.03
CA PHE A 126 11.65 16.23 11.41
C PHE A 126 12.54 16.94 12.44
N LYS A 127 11.94 17.46 13.52
CA LYS A 127 12.72 18.11 14.62
C LYS A 127 13.77 17.20 15.24
N ILE A 128 13.49 15.91 15.34
CA ILE A 128 14.40 14.93 15.93
C ILE A 128 15.50 14.55 14.94
N HIS A 129 15.15 14.34 13.66
CA HIS A 129 16.02 13.70 12.67
C HIS A 129 16.51 14.64 11.55
N HIS A 130 16.25 15.97 11.61
CA HIS A 130 16.60 16.88 10.51
C HIS A 130 18.10 16.85 10.15
N ASN A 131 18.97 16.77 11.15
CA ASN A 131 20.42 16.69 10.89
C ASN A 131 20.80 15.42 10.12
N ASP A 132 20.22 14.27 10.51
CA ASP A 132 20.46 12.99 9.86
C ASP A 132 19.88 12.99 8.42
N MET A 133 18.76 13.66 8.20
CA MET A 133 18.16 13.85 6.88
C MET A 133 19.04 14.70 5.96
N TYR A 134 19.55 15.83 6.45
CA TYR A 134 20.48 16.67 5.67
C TYR A 134 21.80 15.97 5.41
N ASP A 135 22.33 15.24 6.38
CA ASP A 135 23.55 14.43 6.23
C ASP A 135 23.37 13.35 5.16
N LEU A 136 22.22 12.68 5.13
CA LEU A 136 21.90 11.69 4.13
C LEU A 136 21.84 12.32 2.73
N VAL A 137 21.10 13.43 2.57
CA VAL A 137 20.99 14.15 1.28
C VAL A 137 22.36 14.57 0.79
N LYS A 138 23.18 15.18 1.67
CA LYS A 138 24.55 15.60 1.35
C LYS A 138 25.43 14.43 0.90
N TYR A 139 25.36 13.30 1.64
CA TYR A 139 26.12 12.11 1.30
C TYR A 139 25.73 11.56 -0.07
N VAL A 140 24.43 11.33 -0.29
CA VAL A 140 23.94 10.79 -1.57
C VAL A 140 24.31 11.72 -2.74
N ARG A 141 24.15 13.04 -2.58
CA ARG A 141 24.54 14.00 -3.61
C ARG A 141 26.03 13.99 -3.92
N SER A 142 26.89 13.78 -2.92
CA SER A 142 28.33 13.68 -3.13
C SER A 142 28.77 12.38 -3.80
N SER A 143 27.98 11.31 -3.64
CA SER A 143 28.26 9.98 -4.21
C SER A 143 27.73 9.82 -5.63
N LEU A 144 26.83 10.69 -6.09
CA LEU A 144 26.25 10.65 -7.44
C LEU A 144 26.98 11.56 -8.41
N ASP A 145 27.08 11.14 -9.65
CA ASP A 145 27.51 12.01 -10.75
C ASP A 145 26.52 13.18 -10.96
N ASP A 146 26.99 14.30 -11.46
CA ASP A 146 26.24 15.56 -11.59
C ASP A 146 25.01 15.47 -12.54
N SER A 147 24.98 14.46 -13.40
CA SER A 147 23.86 14.20 -14.32
C SER A 147 22.87 13.12 -13.84
N CYS A 148 23.15 12.49 -12.69
CA CYS A 148 22.38 11.34 -12.21
C CYS A 148 21.31 11.73 -11.20
N SER A 149 20.18 11.03 -11.27
CA SER A 149 19.15 11.03 -10.25
C SER A 149 19.05 9.64 -9.61
N ILE A 150 18.67 9.57 -8.36
CA ILE A 150 18.44 8.32 -7.64
C ILE A 150 17.05 8.29 -7.04
N ILE A 151 16.38 7.17 -7.20
CA ILE A 151 15.17 6.81 -6.46
C ILE A 151 15.46 5.48 -5.78
N LEU A 152 15.39 5.47 -4.45
CA LEU A 152 15.66 4.30 -3.64
C LEU A 152 14.57 4.15 -2.59
N LEU A 153 13.95 2.99 -2.53
CA LEU A 153 12.93 2.65 -1.56
C LEU A 153 13.29 1.33 -0.90
N TYR A 154 13.37 1.33 0.42
CA TYR A 154 13.53 0.14 1.24
C TYR A 154 12.21 -0.27 1.89
N ARG A 155 12.07 -1.59 2.07
CA ARG A 155 10.99 -2.18 2.84
C ARG A 155 11.48 -3.45 3.51
N ASN A 156 11.34 -3.54 4.83
CA ASN A 156 11.84 -4.67 5.62
C ASN A 156 13.32 -4.98 5.31
N ASP A 157 14.15 -3.93 5.25
CA ASP A 157 15.58 -3.99 4.91
C ASP A 157 15.91 -4.50 3.49
N GLU A 158 14.90 -4.71 2.65
CA GLU A 158 15.08 -5.07 1.24
C GLU A 158 14.86 -3.86 0.32
N VAL A 159 15.67 -3.77 -0.74
CA VAL A 159 15.44 -2.79 -1.80
C VAL A 159 14.20 -3.16 -2.59
N ARG A 160 13.19 -2.31 -2.54
CA ARG A 160 11.91 -2.51 -3.25
C ARG A 160 11.84 -1.74 -4.55
N LYS A 161 12.41 -0.56 -4.58
CA LYS A 161 12.52 0.25 -5.79
C LYS A 161 13.91 0.83 -5.83
N PHE A 162 14.56 0.65 -6.94
CA PHE A 162 15.83 1.25 -7.23
C PHE A 162 15.79 1.76 -8.67
N SER A 163 16.02 3.05 -8.85
CA SER A 163 16.16 3.66 -10.17
C SER A 163 17.29 4.66 -10.10
N ILE A 164 18.20 4.59 -11.04
CA ILE A 164 19.31 5.51 -11.16
C ILE A 164 19.52 5.80 -12.63
N GLY A 165 19.81 7.04 -12.97
CA GLY A 165 20.09 7.40 -14.34
C GLY A 165 19.64 8.81 -14.69
N ASN A 166 19.86 9.17 -15.95
CA ASN A 166 19.34 10.40 -16.55
C ASN A 166 17.83 10.23 -16.81
N LYS A 167 17.05 11.29 -16.70
CA LYS A 167 15.59 11.31 -16.90
C LYS A 167 15.10 10.63 -18.19
N ARG A 168 15.95 10.47 -19.20
CA ARG A 168 15.65 9.80 -20.47
C ARG A 168 15.75 8.27 -20.41
N ASP A 169 16.45 7.73 -19.41
CA ASP A 169 16.74 6.30 -19.26
C ASP A 169 16.25 5.73 -17.93
N HIS A 170 15.12 6.25 -17.39
CA HIS A 170 14.48 5.65 -16.23
C HIS A 170 14.08 4.20 -16.56
N ARG A 171 14.95 3.28 -16.26
CA ARG A 171 14.58 1.87 -16.15
C ARG A 171 13.90 1.71 -14.78
N ASP A 172 12.58 1.76 -14.77
CA ASP A 172 11.79 1.40 -13.61
C ASP A 172 12.07 -0.07 -13.25
N CYS A 173 13.01 -0.28 -12.36
CA CYS A 173 13.19 -1.57 -11.71
C CYS A 173 12.12 -1.71 -10.62
N THR A 174 10.88 -1.99 -11.02
CA THR A 174 9.71 -2.12 -10.14
C THR A 174 9.50 -3.52 -9.58
N SER A 175 10.47 -4.42 -9.67
CA SER A 175 10.38 -5.77 -9.12
C SER A 175 11.63 -6.11 -8.33
N ILE A 176 11.52 -7.04 -7.42
CA ILE A 176 12.60 -7.61 -6.61
C ILE A 176 13.80 -7.85 -7.51
N ILE A 177 14.78 -6.94 -7.40
CA ILE A 177 15.99 -7.00 -8.22
C ILE A 177 16.84 -8.10 -7.60
N SER A 178 17.30 -9.03 -8.43
CA SER A 178 18.31 -9.99 -7.97
C SER A 178 19.57 -9.20 -7.54
N LYS A 179 20.31 -9.74 -6.56
CA LYS A 179 21.53 -9.10 -6.08
C LYS A 179 22.49 -8.75 -7.23
N GLN A 180 22.53 -9.62 -8.23
CA GLN A 180 23.43 -9.49 -9.40
C GLN A 180 22.99 -8.35 -10.33
N GLU A 181 21.68 -8.17 -10.52
CA GLU A 181 21.13 -7.05 -11.28
C GLU A 181 21.38 -5.73 -10.55
N LEU A 182 21.18 -5.71 -9.22
CA LEU A 182 21.45 -4.54 -8.39
C LEU A 182 22.92 -4.12 -8.48
N GLU A 183 23.87 -5.06 -8.35
CA GLU A 183 25.30 -4.79 -8.51
C GLU A 183 25.62 -4.19 -9.89
N THR A 184 25.01 -4.71 -10.96
CA THR A 184 25.21 -4.20 -12.32
C THR A 184 24.67 -2.77 -12.49
N VAL A 185 23.48 -2.50 -11.93
CA VAL A 185 22.85 -1.17 -12.01
C VAL A 185 23.66 -0.15 -11.20
N LEU A 186 24.13 -0.53 -10.01
CA LEU A 186 25.00 0.31 -9.17
C LEU A 186 26.30 0.66 -9.86
N GLN A 187 26.99 -0.33 -10.44
CA GLN A 187 28.25 -0.10 -11.18
C GLN A 187 28.07 0.85 -12.36
N ASN A 188 26.97 0.73 -13.10
CA ASN A 188 26.64 1.64 -14.20
C ASN A 188 26.39 3.08 -13.74
N ALA A 189 26.07 3.26 -12.47
CA ALA A 189 25.80 4.55 -11.84
C ALA A 189 27.00 5.12 -11.06
N GLY A 190 28.12 4.45 -11.09
CA GLY A 190 29.30 4.83 -10.31
C GLY A 190 29.17 4.57 -8.80
N LEU A 191 28.17 3.79 -8.37
CA LEU A 191 27.95 3.42 -6.96
C LEU A 191 28.40 1.99 -6.69
N SER A 192 28.96 1.77 -5.51
CA SER A 192 29.30 0.46 -4.98
C SER A 192 28.21 -0.07 -4.03
N MET A 193 28.19 -1.40 -3.82
CA MET A 193 27.34 -2.02 -2.79
C MET A 193 27.66 -1.49 -1.38
N GLN A 194 28.91 -1.08 -1.13
CA GLN A 194 29.29 -0.51 0.16
C GLN A 194 28.69 0.89 0.36
N GLU A 195 28.67 1.73 -0.68
CA GLU A 195 27.99 3.04 -0.62
C GLU A 195 26.49 2.89 -0.47
N LEU A 196 25.87 1.90 -1.13
CA LEU A 196 24.46 1.59 -0.93
C LEU A 196 24.17 1.20 0.52
N ALA A 197 25.02 0.38 1.14
CA ALA A 197 24.87 0.01 2.55
C ALA A 197 24.99 1.23 3.48
N VAL A 198 25.90 2.16 3.20
CA VAL A 198 26.01 3.43 3.95
C VAL A 198 24.77 4.29 3.76
N ILE A 199 24.22 4.36 2.55
CA ILE A 199 22.95 5.07 2.30
C ILE A 199 21.82 4.46 3.13
N GLN A 200 21.71 3.13 3.14
CA GLN A 200 20.70 2.40 3.92
C GLN A 200 20.83 2.70 5.43
N GLU A 201 22.03 2.63 5.98
CA GLU A 201 22.29 2.97 7.38
C GLU A 201 21.87 4.40 7.71
N LYS A 202 22.22 5.37 6.84
CA LYS A 202 21.84 6.78 7.02
C LYS A 202 20.32 6.97 6.90
N MET A 203 19.64 6.27 6.00
CA MET A 203 18.18 6.27 5.89
C MET A 203 17.54 5.75 7.16
N HIS A 204 18.05 4.65 7.71
CA HIS A 204 17.58 4.08 8.96
C HIS A 204 17.75 5.05 10.15
N LYS A 205 18.91 5.71 10.24
CA LYS A 205 19.20 6.74 11.25
C LYS A 205 18.26 7.96 11.12
N ALA A 206 17.96 8.37 9.89
CA ALA A 206 17.00 9.44 9.61
C ALA A 206 15.53 9.02 9.81
N GLY A 207 15.26 7.73 10.05
CA GLY A 207 13.91 7.18 10.20
C GLY A 207 13.05 7.33 8.96
N ILE A 208 13.64 7.15 7.76
CA ILE A 208 12.96 7.23 6.46
C ILE A 208 13.07 5.92 5.70
N ILE A 209 12.11 5.67 4.83
CA ILE A 209 12.00 4.43 4.04
C ILE A 209 12.43 4.60 2.58
N GLY A 210 12.54 5.83 2.09
CA GLY A 210 12.92 6.08 0.71
C GLY A 210 13.54 7.45 0.50
N ILE A 211 14.31 7.58 -0.58
CA ILE A 211 14.94 8.82 -1.00
C ILE A 211 14.81 8.99 -2.52
N GLU A 212 14.50 10.22 -2.94
CA GLU A 212 14.51 10.63 -4.33
C GLU A 212 15.34 11.92 -4.45
N ILE A 213 16.42 11.87 -5.19
CA ILE A 213 17.28 13.02 -5.45
C ILE A 213 17.48 13.16 -6.95
N TYR A 214 17.19 14.36 -7.45
CA TYR A 214 17.40 14.77 -8.84
C TYR A 214 18.53 15.78 -8.89
N LYS A 215 19.57 15.52 -9.70
CA LYS A 215 20.72 16.40 -9.86
C LYS A 215 20.76 17.12 -11.23
N ASN A 216 19.79 16.87 -12.10
CA ASN A 216 19.81 17.44 -13.45
C ASN A 216 19.27 18.88 -13.46
N PRO A 217 20.10 19.88 -13.77
CA PRO A 217 19.71 21.30 -13.72
C PRO A 217 18.66 21.73 -14.76
N ASN A 218 18.26 20.84 -15.66
CA ASN A 218 17.28 21.15 -16.73
C ASN A 218 15.83 20.83 -16.39
N ASP A 219 15.55 20.36 -15.18
CA ASP A 219 14.25 19.84 -14.78
C ASP A 219 13.33 20.85 -14.03
N GLY A 220 13.70 22.10 -14.00
CA GLY A 220 12.90 23.17 -13.39
C GLY A 220 12.85 23.09 -11.86
N TRP A 221 11.66 23.14 -11.25
CA TRP A 221 11.51 23.16 -9.80
C TRP A 221 11.84 21.82 -9.09
N MET A 222 11.96 20.72 -9.83
CA MET A 222 12.41 19.43 -9.30
C MET A 222 13.90 19.38 -8.98
N ASP A 223 14.73 20.21 -9.60
CA ASP A 223 16.20 20.17 -9.51
C ASP A 223 16.75 20.58 -8.15
N CYS A 224 15.98 21.38 -7.43
CA CYS A 224 16.39 21.92 -6.13
C CYS A 224 15.81 21.10 -4.97
N LYS A 225 15.14 19.99 -5.26
CA LYS A 225 14.35 19.24 -4.29
C LYS A 225 14.93 17.86 -4.06
N SER A 226 15.13 17.51 -2.79
CA SER A 226 15.35 16.15 -2.34
C SER A 226 14.12 15.67 -1.60
N VAL A 227 13.61 14.51 -1.97
CA VAL A 227 12.39 13.93 -1.37
C VAL A 227 12.81 12.76 -0.49
N LEU A 228 12.39 12.79 0.78
CA LEU A 228 12.64 11.75 1.78
C LEU A 228 11.31 11.14 2.17
N GLN A 229 11.07 9.91 1.73
CA GLN A 229 9.83 9.19 2.03
C GLN A 229 9.87 8.70 3.49
N TYR A 230 8.89 9.14 4.28
CA TYR A 230 8.83 8.87 5.71
C TYR A 230 8.05 7.59 6.02
N ARG A 231 6.82 7.52 5.54
CA ARG A 231 5.95 6.35 5.75
C ARG A 231 4.80 6.27 4.75
N TRP A 232 4.24 5.07 4.70
CA TRP A 232 2.99 4.81 4.01
C TRP A 232 1.85 4.76 5.04
N HIS A 233 0.70 5.30 4.66
CA HIS A 233 -0.54 5.15 5.39
C HIS A 233 -1.68 4.85 4.40
N GLY A 234 -2.05 3.59 4.29
CA GLY A 234 -2.95 3.13 3.25
C GLY A 234 -2.35 3.37 1.86
N VAL A 235 -3.02 4.20 1.05
CA VAL A 235 -2.56 4.59 -0.30
C VAL A 235 -1.76 5.90 -0.32
N ASN A 236 -1.61 6.55 0.84
CA ASN A 236 -0.90 7.82 0.94
C ASN A 236 0.56 7.60 1.31
N ILE A 237 1.43 8.34 0.63
CA ILE A 237 2.85 8.44 0.94
C ILE A 237 3.05 9.78 1.63
N TYR A 238 3.70 9.76 2.79
CA TYR A 238 4.10 10.96 3.52
C TYR A 238 5.61 11.14 3.38
N GLN A 239 6.03 12.34 2.98
CA GLN A 239 7.43 12.61 2.66
C GLN A 239 7.83 14.03 3.01
N PHE A 240 9.14 14.22 3.23
CA PHE A 240 9.76 15.52 3.42
C PHE A 240 10.38 15.96 2.10
N ALA A 241 10.03 17.15 1.64
CA ALA A 241 10.68 17.80 0.53
C ALA A 241 11.67 18.84 1.07
N LEU A 242 12.95 18.59 0.86
CA LEU A 242 14.04 19.48 1.26
C LEU A 242 14.56 20.23 0.04
N TYR A 243 14.45 21.54 0.06
CA TYR A 243 14.91 22.40 -1.03
C TYR A 243 16.28 22.99 -0.71
N ASP A 244 17.18 23.03 -1.70
CA ASP A 244 18.52 23.62 -1.55
C ASP A 244 18.49 25.15 -1.57
N ARG A 245 17.34 25.74 -1.89
CA ARG A 245 17.09 27.18 -1.93
C ARG A 245 15.84 27.53 -1.16
N HIS A 246 15.67 28.80 -0.92
CA HIS A 246 14.38 29.29 -0.44
C HIS A 246 13.30 29.15 -1.51
N LEU A 247 12.13 28.71 -1.08
CA LEU A 247 10.93 28.63 -1.93
C LEU A 247 10.53 30.03 -2.45
N THR A 248 10.15 30.08 -3.70
CA THR A 248 9.58 31.29 -4.32
C THR A 248 8.22 31.64 -3.68
N LYS A 249 7.73 32.84 -3.97
CA LYS A 249 6.41 33.26 -3.49
C LYS A 249 5.30 32.38 -4.06
N GLU A 250 5.43 31.96 -5.31
CA GLU A 250 4.49 31.10 -6.00
C GLU A 250 4.46 29.70 -5.37
N GLU A 251 5.61 29.09 -5.12
CA GLU A 251 5.74 27.77 -4.48
C GLU A 251 5.17 27.79 -3.05
N LYS A 252 5.45 28.83 -2.27
CA LYS A 252 4.87 29.03 -0.94
C LYS A 252 3.35 29.17 -1.02
N ARG A 253 2.84 29.92 -2.00
CA ARG A 253 1.40 30.07 -2.21
C ARG A 253 0.75 28.74 -2.56
N GLU A 254 1.37 27.94 -3.44
CA GLU A 254 0.89 26.60 -3.81
C GLU A 254 0.87 25.66 -2.60
N ALA A 255 1.96 25.59 -1.83
CA ALA A 255 2.03 24.81 -0.60
C ALA A 255 0.95 25.23 0.43
N LEU A 256 0.58 26.49 0.46
CA LEU A 256 -0.48 26.98 1.33
C LEU A 256 -1.88 26.62 0.84
N LEU A 257 -2.13 26.60 -0.46
CA LEU A 257 -3.46 26.35 -1.05
C LEU A 257 -3.81 24.87 -1.09
N LEU A 258 -2.86 24.00 -1.46
CA LEU A 258 -3.14 22.58 -1.68
C LEU A 258 -3.12 21.81 -0.35
N HIS A 259 -4.14 21.00 -0.11
CA HIS A 259 -4.23 20.17 1.11
C HIS A 259 -3.13 19.12 1.25
N GLN A 260 -2.42 18.83 0.15
CA GLN A 260 -1.33 17.86 0.08
C GLN A 260 -0.01 18.39 0.69
N PHE A 261 0.11 19.69 0.95
CA PHE A 261 1.36 20.32 1.38
C PHE A 261 1.20 21.07 2.70
N ILE A 262 2.23 20.94 3.53
CA ILE A 262 2.44 21.77 4.74
C ILE A 262 3.74 22.52 4.56
N LEU A 263 3.68 23.83 4.45
CA LEU A 263 4.86 24.69 4.46
C LEU A 263 5.41 24.73 5.89
N TYR A 264 6.52 24.03 6.15
CA TYR A 264 7.17 24.00 7.44
C TYR A 264 8.07 25.24 7.65
N ASN A 265 8.91 25.54 6.64
CA ASN A 265 9.74 26.74 6.60
C ASN A 265 10.07 27.12 5.15
N ASP A 266 10.97 28.04 4.95
CA ASP A 266 11.32 28.58 3.63
C ASP A 266 12.00 27.58 2.68
N SER A 267 12.41 26.41 3.16
CA SER A 267 13.11 25.39 2.36
C SER A 267 12.63 23.97 2.63
N VAL A 268 11.57 23.79 3.45
CA VAL A 268 11.06 22.47 3.80
C VAL A 268 9.54 22.46 3.67
N VAL A 269 9.05 21.46 2.94
CA VAL A 269 7.61 21.17 2.78
C VAL A 269 7.36 19.73 3.17
N PHE A 270 6.34 19.49 3.98
CA PHE A 270 5.82 18.15 4.20
C PHE A 270 4.77 17.87 3.14
N GLU A 271 4.86 16.71 2.50
CA GLU A 271 4.03 16.35 1.37
C GLU A 271 3.27 15.05 1.66
N SER A 272 2.02 15.00 1.24
CA SER A 272 1.18 13.80 1.29
C SER A 272 0.62 13.51 -0.11
N TYR A 273 1.08 12.44 -0.72
CA TYR A 273 0.60 11.99 -2.02
C TYR A 273 -0.21 10.71 -1.88
N GLY A 274 -1.35 10.64 -2.57
CA GLY A 274 -2.18 9.44 -2.66
C GLY A 274 -2.34 8.99 -4.10
N SER A 275 -2.56 7.70 -4.29
CA SER A 275 -2.78 7.09 -5.63
C SER A 275 -4.14 7.46 -6.24
N TYR A 276 -4.99 8.18 -5.54
CA TYR A 276 -6.32 8.61 -6.02
C TYR A 276 -6.34 10.08 -6.40
N PRO A 277 -7.03 10.46 -7.49
CA PRO A 277 -7.34 11.86 -7.78
C PRO A 277 -8.13 12.43 -6.60
N GLY A 278 -7.56 13.40 -5.90
CA GLY A 278 -8.12 13.97 -4.68
C GLY A 278 -7.62 13.34 -3.38
N GLY A 279 -6.41 12.78 -3.36
CA GLY A 279 -5.74 12.32 -2.14
C GLY A 279 -5.99 13.33 -1.01
N ARG A 280 -6.44 12.81 0.16
CA ARG A 280 -7.01 13.64 1.24
C ARG A 280 -6.02 14.65 1.84
N GLY A 281 -4.73 14.57 1.46
CA GLY A 281 -3.70 15.43 2.03
C GLY A 281 -3.59 15.26 3.55
N PHE A 282 -3.25 16.33 4.22
CA PHE A 282 -3.18 16.37 5.68
C PHE A 282 -4.54 16.71 6.27
N SER A 283 -5.10 15.80 7.05
CA SER A 283 -6.40 15.98 7.69
C SER A 283 -6.38 17.07 8.78
N ASP A 284 -5.22 17.33 9.37
CA ASP A 284 -4.97 18.30 10.42
C ASP A 284 -4.39 19.64 9.90
N LYS A 285 -4.36 19.87 8.58
CA LYS A 285 -3.70 21.05 7.97
C LYS A 285 -4.18 22.37 8.56
N ASP A 286 -5.48 22.57 8.65
CA ASP A 286 -6.04 23.84 9.13
C ASP A 286 -5.74 24.07 10.61
N GLU A 287 -5.81 23.00 11.41
CA GLU A 287 -5.43 23.04 12.82
C GLU A 287 -3.93 23.29 13.00
N TYR A 288 -3.10 22.62 12.20
CA TYR A 288 -1.66 22.82 12.20
C TYR A 288 -1.31 24.28 11.86
N ARG A 289 -1.92 24.83 10.84
CA ARG A 289 -1.73 26.25 10.43
C ARG A 289 -2.13 27.21 11.53
N SER A 290 -3.29 27.02 12.15
CA SER A 290 -3.76 27.89 13.24
C SER A 290 -2.78 27.95 14.40
N ARG A 291 -2.10 26.85 14.72
CA ARG A 291 -1.07 26.76 15.76
C ARG A 291 0.24 27.48 15.40
N HIS A 292 0.54 27.64 14.09
CA HIS A 292 1.81 28.21 13.62
C HIS A 292 1.71 29.64 13.08
N VAL A 293 0.52 30.10 12.71
CA VAL A 293 0.28 31.51 12.30
C VAL A 293 0.21 32.46 13.49
N LEU A 294 0.03 31.94 14.70
CA LEU A 294 -0.01 32.73 15.94
C LEU A 294 1.38 32.94 16.59
N LYS A 295 2.44 32.55 15.92
CA LYS A 295 3.83 32.85 16.31
C LYS A 295 4.52 33.73 15.28
#